data_000f12f0a0a69cfc4b7897c0b9a2fc25
#
_entry.id   000f12f0a0a69cfc4b7897c0b9a2fc25
#
_cell.length_a   1.000
_cell.length_b   1.000
_cell.length_c   1.000
_cell.angle_alpha   90.00
_cell.angle_beta   90.00
_cell.angle_gamma   90.00
#
_symmetry.space_group_name_H-M   'P 1'
#
loop_
_entity.id
_entity.type
_entity.pdbx_description
1 polymer ?
#
loop_
_entity_poly.entity_id
_entity_poly.type
_entity_poly.pdbx_seq_one_letter_code
_entity_poly.pdbx_strand_id
1 'polypeptide(L)'
;MNKNALQAAVVDCFYSRDGYVVHFSTERWKLSKDVTIPISSLTPYLQENEYSVRRVLEFYARTAAPWHTRNIFGRFLHYCEQMQGSELFSVVSLISYRSSLDKKTEWYMGVLRGAIRQWSRLGYPGISDEVLTLLNKWVIKGNEKGFAVQSMCPENGPLTDIELQGVIAAVVNAFTEQHLSLEETCLSMILAMTGRRPGQIAALKLKDLDSNTPGSYWINFPRAKQRNTPWRSAFNRFAIVEDLWLLLQQQAESVKTAFSEQAGGPLFEKVQNELPLFPVSHSLETDSDVEVLLDSDRLHIPSKEVYWAMMRVAKRIAVISERTGASIALNPNRFRYTLGTNLAREGRGELVIAEALDHSDTQNVGVYVKNIPEIVERIDKAVALQLAPFALAFRGVLVTSEREARRGDDPSSRISNGRANVGTCGSYGFCGALAPVACYTCAHFQPWLDGPHEEVLDRLIEERDRVRDNCGDLKIASTNDRLILAVSDVINRCKEARREVVYG
;
A
#
# COMPACT_ATOMS: atom_id res chain seq x y z
N MET A 1 12.85 -63.44 -17.06
CA MET A 1 13.83 -62.35 -17.07
C MET A 1 13.25 -61.17 -16.30
N ASN A 2 13.87 -60.95 -15.15
CA ASN A 2 13.41 -59.94 -14.16
C ASN A 2 13.45 -58.52 -14.71
N LYS A 3 12.34 -57.86 -14.75
CA LYS A 3 12.25 -56.40 -14.77
C LYS A 3 12.18 -55.91 -13.34
N ASN A 4 13.29 -55.85 -12.67
CA ASN A 4 13.42 -55.02 -11.46
C ASN A 4 13.43 -53.58 -11.89
N ALA A 5 12.26 -52.96 -11.82
CA ALA A 5 12.14 -51.52 -11.81
C ALA A 5 12.91 -50.99 -10.60
N LEU A 6 13.91 -50.14 -10.83
CA LEU A 6 14.50 -49.29 -9.83
C LEU A 6 13.36 -48.50 -9.18
N GLN A 7 12.94 -48.92 -7.97
CA GLN A 7 12.25 -48.07 -7.04
C GLN A 7 13.30 -46.98 -6.65
N ALA A 8 13.23 -45.85 -7.30
CA ALA A 8 13.89 -44.66 -6.82
C ALA A 8 13.40 -44.46 -5.39
N ALA A 9 14.31 -44.50 -4.44
CA ALA A 9 14.01 -44.21 -3.05
C ALA A 9 13.26 -42.87 -3.01
N VAL A 10 12.00 -42.91 -2.64
CA VAL A 10 11.17 -41.71 -2.49
C VAL A 10 11.83 -40.93 -1.35
N VAL A 11 12.58 -39.89 -1.68
CA VAL A 11 13.13 -38.99 -0.68
C VAL A 11 11.92 -38.36 0.02
N ASP A 12 11.62 -38.81 1.24
CA ASP A 12 10.44 -38.38 2.03
C ASP A 12 10.58 -36.92 2.51
N CYS A 13 11.66 -36.23 2.18
CA CYS A 13 11.87 -34.85 2.58
C CYS A 13 12.23 -33.93 1.40
N PHE A 14 11.90 -32.66 1.57
CA PHE A 14 12.26 -31.60 0.63
C PHE A 14 12.60 -30.30 1.40
N TYR A 15 13.29 -29.38 0.72
CA TYR A 15 13.51 -28.05 1.25
C TYR A 15 12.45 -27.09 0.75
N SER A 16 11.84 -26.32 1.67
CA SER A 16 11.03 -25.17 1.30
C SER A 16 11.90 -24.11 0.59
N ARG A 17 11.28 -23.14 -0.08
CA ARG A 17 12.00 -22.01 -0.67
C ARG A 17 12.90 -21.27 0.35
N ASP A 18 12.48 -21.19 1.60
CA ASP A 18 13.19 -20.48 2.68
C ASP A 18 14.16 -21.42 3.43
N GLY A 19 14.48 -22.61 2.88
CA GLY A 19 15.50 -23.53 3.38
C GLY A 19 15.07 -24.43 4.55
N TYR A 20 13.75 -24.51 4.85
CA TYR A 20 13.24 -25.41 5.90
C TYR A 20 13.09 -26.82 5.37
N VAL A 21 13.61 -27.80 6.11
CA VAL A 21 13.39 -29.23 5.80
C VAL A 21 11.94 -29.58 6.10
N VAL A 22 11.27 -30.17 5.14
CA VAL A 22 9.87 -30.61 5.23
C VAL A 22 9.80 -32.08 4.87
N HIS A 23 9.24 -32.90 5.76
CA HIS A 23 8.95 -34.30 5.47
C HIS A 23 7.57 -34.40 4.80
N PHE A 24 7.54 -35.00 3.61
CA PHE A 24 6.33 -35.04 2.77
C PHE A 24 5.16 -35.77 3.44
N SER A 25 5.44 -36.83 4.19
CA SER A 25 4.46 -37.65 4.89
C SER A 25 3.88 -37.03 6.15
N THR A 26 4.50 -35.96 6.69
CA THR A 26 4.07 -35.38 7.95
C THR A 26 2.71 -34.66 7.82
N GLU A 27 2.02 -34.51 8.96
CA GLU A 27 0.74 -33.82 9.06
C GLU A 27 0.86 -32.29 8.92
N ARG A 28 2.01 -31.75 9.24
CA ARG A 28 2.27 -30.30 9.26
C ARG A 28 3.57 -29.99 8.56
N TRP A 29 3.52 -29.07 7.61
CA TRP A 29 4.68 -28.59 6.87
C TRP A 29 5.09 -27.21 7.37
N LYS A 30 6.23 -27.11 8.03
CA LYS A 30 6.85 -25.84 8.42
C LYS A 30 7.67 -25.31 7.24
N LEU A 31 7.18 -24.24 6.59
CA LEU A 31 7.77 -23.68 5.37
C LEU A 31 8.71 -22.50 5.65
N SER A 32 8.53 -21.82 6.78
CA SER A 32 9.34 -20.71 7.27
C SER A 32 9.09 -20.49 8.76
N LYS A 33 9.77 -19.52 9.38
CA LYS A 33 9.45 -19.10 10.76
C LYS A 33 8.00 -18.65 10.91
N ASP A 34 7.41 -18.06 9.85
CA ASP A 34 6.09 -17.46 9.85
C ASP A 34 4.97 -18.39 9.38
N VAL A 35 5.30 -19.46 8.63
CA VAL A 35 4.29 -20.27 7.94
C VAL A 35 4.45 -21.75 8.21
N THR A 36 3.40 -22.30 8.81
CA THR A 36 3.17 -23.74 8.93
C THR A 36 1.83 -24.08 8.28
N ILE A 37 1.78 -25.13 7.48
CA ILE A 37 0.59 -25.65 6.80
C ILE A 37 0.16 -26.96 7.48
N PRO A 38 -1.06 -27.06 8.05
CA PRO A 38 -1.60 -28.32 8.58
C PRO A 38 -2.14 -29.16 7.42
N ILE A 39 -1.26 -29.87 6.71
CA ILE A 39 -1.60 -30.57 5.47
C ILE A 39 -2.63 -31.69 5.72
N SER A 40 -2.65 -32.28 6.90
CA SER A 40 -3.64 -33.27 7.33
C SER A 40 -5.07 -32.78 7.29
N SER A 41 -5.31 -31.46 7.37
CA SER A 41 -6.67 -30.89 7.25
C SER A 41 -7.33 -31.14 5.89
N LEU A 42 -6.56 -31.44 4.85
CA LEU A 42 -7.07 -31.77 3.52
C LEU A 42 -7.39 -33.27 3.36
N THR A 43 -6.72 -34.14 4.12
CA THR A 43 -6.84 -35.61 4.01
C THR A 43 -8.28 -36.13 4.01
N PRO A 44 -9.20 -35.63 4.90
CA PRO A 44 -10.58 -36.15 4.96
C PRO A 44 -11.38 -35.94 3.68
N TYR A 45 -10.98 -34.97 2.84
CA TYR A 45 -11.73 -34.57 1.65
C TYR A 45 -11.16 -35.17 0.36
N LEU A 46 -9.83 -35.36 0.27
CA LEU A 46 -9.14 -35.54 -1.01
C LEU A 46 -9.12 -36.98 -1.52
N GLN A 47 -9.26 -37.97 -0.66
CA GLN A 47 -9.25 -39.39 -1.04
C GLN A 47 -8.11 -39.73 -2.04
N GLU A 48 -8.44 -40.19 -3.24
CA GLU A 48 -7.48 -40.52 -4.31
C GLU A 48 -6.63 -39.33 -4.81
N ASN A 49 -7.13 -38.10 -4.63
CA ASN A 49 -6.45 -36.88 -5.05
C ASN A 49 -5.41 -36.36 -4.04
N GLU A 50 -5.29 -36.97 -2.85
CA GLU A 50 -4.41 -36.47 -1.78
C GLU A 50 -2.96 -36.38 -2.22
N TYR A 51 -2.44 -37.42 -2.84
CA TYR A 51 -1.07 -37.46 -3.33
C TYR A 51 -0.80 -36.32 -4.34
N SER A 52 -1.69 -36.16 -5.30
CA SER A 52 -1.55 -35.13 -6.34
C SER A 52 -1.59 -33.72 -5.77
N VAL A 53 -2.52 -33.41 -4.84
CA VAL A 53 -2.61 -32.09 -4.18
C VAL A 53 -1.37 -31.83 -3.31
N ARG A 54 -0.87 -32.83 -2.57
CA ARG A 54 0.36 -32.71 -1.81
C ARG A 54 1.56 -32.38 -2.72
N ARG A 55 1.67 -33.02 -3.89
CA ARG A 55 2.74 -32.73 -4.88
C ARG A 55 2.62 -31.33 -5.48
N VAL A 56 1.42 -30.84 -5.72
CA VAL A 56 1.20 -29.46 -6.16
C VAL A 56 1.62 -28.47 -5.06
N LEU A 57 1.26 -28.73 -3.83
CA LEU A 57 1.66 -27.89 -2.68
C LEU A 57 3.18 -27.95 -2.44
N GLU A 58 3.82 -29.11 -2.59
CA GLU A 58 5.28 -29.26 -2.57
C GLU A 58 5.94 -28.37 -3.63
N PHE A 59 5.46 -28.41 -4.88
CA PHE A 59 5.98 -27.55 -5.95
C PHE A 59 5.96 -26.08 -5.52
N TYR A 60 4.84 -25.60 -4.97
CA TYR A 60 4.73 -24.23 -4.49
C TYR A 60 5.60 -23.98 -3.25
N ALA A 61 5.73 -24.93 -2.34
CA ALA A 61 6.58 -24.81 -1.17
C ALA A 61 8.06 -24.63 -1.53
N ARG A 62 8.52 -25.30 -2.60
CA ARG A 62 9.88 -25.19 -3.12
C ARG A 62 10.14 -23.91 -3.93
N THR A 63 9.13 -23.39 -4.66
CA THR A 63 9.32 -22.37 -5.69
C THR A 63 8.71 -21.02 -5.35
N ALA A 64 7.69 -20.99 -4.51
CA ALA A 64 6.94 -19.78 -4.17
C ALA A 64 7.17 -19.34 -2.72
N ALA A 65 6.85 -18.08 -2.42
CA ALA A 65 6.90 -17.57 -1.05
C ALA A 65 5.98 -18.39 -0.13
N PRO A 66 6.39 -18.71 1.12
CA PRO A 66 5.61 -19.52 2.05
C PRO A 66 4.17 -19.05 2.24
N TRP A 67 3.93 -17.75 2.32
CA TRP A 67 2.59 -17.19 2.40
C TRP A 67 1.73 -17.43 1.14
N HIS A 68 2.35 -17.50 -0.04
CA HIS A 68 1.63 -17.84 -1.28
C HIS A 68 1.19 -19.30 -1.26
N THR A 69 2.08 -20.21 -0.83
CA THR A 69 1.78 -21.63 -0.65
C THR A 69 0.66 -21.82 0.38
N ARG A 70 0.72 -21.11 1.52
CA ARG A 70 -0.35 -21.13 2.53
C ARG A 70 -1.68 -20.62 1.96
N ASN A 71 -1.65 -19.59 1.11
CA ASN A 71 -2.86 -19.09 0.46
C ASN A 71 -3.46 -20.15 -0.48
N ILE A 72 -2.64 -20.81 -1.27
CA ILE A 72 -3.10 -21.91 -2.15
C ILE A 72 -3.69 -23.05 -1.32
N PHE A 73 -3.01 -23.48 -0.26
CA PHE A 73 -3.52 -24.48 0.69
C PHE A 73 -4.89 -24.07 1.25
N GLY A 74 -5.02 -22.83 1.73
CA GLY A 74 -6.29 -22.32 2.26
C GLY A 74 -7.41 -22.28 1.21
N ARG A 75 -7.08 -22.10 -0.08
CA ARG A 75 -8.09 -22.15 -1.15
C ARG A 75 -8.50 -23.59 -1.48
N PHE A 76 -7.56 -24.52 -1.46
CA PHE A 76 -7.92 -25.95 -1.57
C PHE A 76 -8.82 -26.37 -0.41
N LEU A 77 -8.45 -26.04 0.83
CA LEU A 77 -9.24 -26.39 2.01
C LEU A 77 -10.66 -25.81 1.94
N HIS A 78 -10.78 -24.51 1.69
CA HIS A 78 -12.08 -23.85 1.55
C HIS A 78 -12.94 -24.47 0.42
N TYR A 79 -12.32 -24.81 -0.71
CA TYR A 79 -13.04 -25.49 -1.78
C TYR A 79 -13.54 -26.87 -1.35
N CYS A 80 -12.70 -27.67 -0.71
CA CYS A 80 -13.06 -29.00 -0.25
C CYS A 80 -14.18 -28.95 0.84
N GLU A 81 -14.11 -28.03 1.75
CA GLU A 81 -15.13 -27.80 2.79
C GLU A 81 -16.48 -27.42 2.18
N GLN A 82 -16.49 -26.51 1.19
CA GLN A 82 -17.73 -26.07 0.54
C GLN A 82 -18.35 -27.13 -0.38
N MET A 83 -17.52 -27.99 -0.97
CA MET A 83 -17.96 -29.02 -1.91
C MET A 83 -17.98 -30.44 -1.30
N GLN A 84 -18.05 -30.51 0.02
CA GLN A 84 -18.14 -31.79 0.73
C GLN A 84 -19.33 -32.63 0.24
N GLY A 85 -19.09 -33.92 -0.07
CA GLY A 85 -20.11 -34.83 -0.60
C GLY A 85 -20.28 -34.79 -2.12
N SER A 86 -19.53 -33.93 -2.83
CA SER A 86 -19.48 -33.87 -4.29
C SER A 86 -18.21 -34.51 -4.83
N GLU A 87 -18.22 -34.92 -6.10
CA GLU A 87 -17.00 -35.30 -6.81
C GLU A 87 -16.11 -34.08 -6.99
N LEU A 88 -15.00 -34.04 -6.23
CA LEU A 88 -14.09 -32.89 -6.23
C LEU A 88 -13.36 -32.78 -7.59
N PHE A 89 -13.01 -31.55 -7.94
CA PHE A 89 -12.30 -31.21 -9.18
C PHE A 89 -13.01 -31.59 -10.49
N SER A 90 -14.31 -31.87 -10.43
CA SER A 90 -15.17 -32.03 -11.60
C SER A 90 -15.67 -30.67 -12.13
N VAL A 91 -16.16 -30.64 -13.36
CA VAL A 91 -16.80 -29.45 -13.97
C VAL A 91 -17.95 -28.94 -13.10
N VAL A 92 -18.79 -29.86 -12.60
CA VAL A 92 -19.98 -29.54 -11.79
C VAL A 92 -19.58 -28.90 -10.45
N SER A 93 -18.63 -29.52 -9.74
CA SER A 93 -18.20 -29.01 -8.42
C SER A 93 -17.53 -27.62 -8.53
N LEU A 94 -16.76 -27.36 -9.60
CA LEU A 94 -16.15 -26.06 -9.81
C LEU A 94 -17.15 -24.96 -10.17
N ILE A 95 -18.20 -25.28 -10.94
CA ILE A 95 -19.31 -24.36 -11.22
C ILE A 95 -20.07 -24.06 -9.93
N SER A 96 -20.42 -25.07 -9.15
CA SER A 96 -21.13 -24.94 -7.88
C SER A 96 -20.32 -24.09 -6.89
N TYR A 97 -19.02 -24.36 -6.77
CA TYR A 97 -18.13 -23.57 -5.91
C TYR A 97 -18.07 -22.10 -6.35
N ARG A 98 -17.92 -21.83 -7.64
CA ARG A 98 -17.93 -20.44 -8.13
C ARG A 98 -19.24 -19.74 -7.81
N SER A 99 -20.36 -20.44 -7.90
CA SER A 99 -21.69 -19.89 -7.60
C SER A 99 -21.90 -19.63 -6.11
N SER A 100 -21.19 -20.32 -5.22
CA SER A 100 -21.23 -20.10 -3.77
C SER A 100 -20.39 -18.91 -3.31
N LEU A 101 -19.50 -18.40 -4.18
CA LEU A 101 -18.64 -17.27 -3.85
C LEU A 101 -19.34 -15.92 -4.08
N ASP A 102 -19.14 -14.98 -3.17
CA ASP A 102 -19.63 -13.61 -3.29
C ASP A 102 -18.59 -12.68 -3.97
N LYS A 103 -18.93 -11.40 -4.14
CA LYS A 103 -18.03 -10.40 -4.74
C LYS A 103 -16.71 -10.23 -3.98
N LYS A 104 -16.68 -10.51 -2.67
CA LYS A 104 -15.48 -10.38 -1.83
C LYS A 104 -14.59 -11.62 -1.89
N THR A 105 -15.14 -12.76 -2.27
CA THR A 105 -14.47 -14.06 -2.28
C THR A 105 -14.23 -14.63 -3.68
N GLU A 106 -14.81 -14.04 -4.76
CA GLU A 106 -14.64 -14.54 -6.14
C GLU A 106 -13.16 -14.72 -6.54
N TRP A 107 -12.26 -13.90 -6.01
CA TRP A 107 -10.83 -14.02 -6.25
C TRP A 107 -10.22 -15.34 -5.76
N TYR A 108 -10.90 -16.07 -4.84
CA TYR A 108 -10.49 -17.40 -4.39
C TYR A 108 -10.40 -18.37 -5.57
N MET A 109 -11.39 -18.29 -6.46
CA MET A 109 -11.39 -19.07 -7.68
C MET A 109 -10.19 -18.75 -8.59
N GLY A 110 -9.69 -17.53 -8.58
CA GLY A 110 -8.48 -17.14 -9.32
C GLY A 110 -7.23 -17.88 -8.83
N VAL A 111 -7.07 -18.00 -7.52
CA VAL A 111 -5.96 -18.75 -6.90
C VAL A 111 -6.10 -20.25 -7.17
N LEU A 112 -7.29 -20.80 -6.92
CA LEU A 112 -7.58 -22.21 -7.16
C LEU A 112 -7.35 -22.60 -8.62
N ARG A 113 -7.82 -21.78 -9.59
CA ARG A 113 -7.56 -21.97 -11.03
C ARG A 113 -6.07 -22.04 -11.32
N GLY A 114 -5.27 -21.17 -10.72
CA GLY A 114 -3.81 -21.16 -10.88
C GLY A 114 -3.18 -22.47 -10.39
N ALA A 115 -3.63 -22.97 -9.24
CA ALA A 115 -3.16 -24.21 -8.63
C ALA A 115 -3.57 -25.45 -9.47
N ILE A 116 -4.83 -25.50 -9.95
CA ILE A 116 -5.32 -26.61 -10.79
C ILE A 116 -4.56 -26.66 -12.14
N ARG A 117 -4.32 -25.50 -12.77
CA ARG A 117 -3.49 -25.44 -13.99
C ARG A 117 -2.07 -25.94 -13.77
N GLN A 118 -1.47 -25.58 -12.61
CA GLN A 118 -0.15 -26.08 -12.26
C GLN A 118 -0.18 -27.58 -11.97
N TRP A 119 -1.23 -28.09 -11.35
CA TRP A 119 -1.44 -29.54 -11.16
C TRP A 119 -1.39 -30.31 -12.47
N SER A 120 -2.19 -29.89 -13.45
CA SER A 120 -2.18 -30.49 -14.78
C SER A 120 -0.80 -30.40 -15.46
N ARG A 121 -0.09 -29.26 -15.36
CA ARG A 121 1.27 -29.11 -15.92
C ARG A 121 2.28 -30.05 -15.30
N LEU A 122 2.10 -30.41 -14.02
CA LEU A 122 2.96 -31.36 -13.33
C LEU A 122 2.65 -32.82 -13.73
N GLY A 123 1.59 -33.08 -14.47
CA GLY A 123 1.21 -34.40 -14.97
C GLY A 123 0.63 -35.35 -13.93
N TYR A 124 0.24 -34.88 -12.74
CA TYR A 124 -0.42 -35.72 -11.75
C TYR A 124 -1.88 -35.97 -12.10
N PRO A 125 -2.43 -37.19 -11.81
CA PRO A 125 -3.82 -37.51 -12.09
C PRO A 125 -4.80 -36.69 -11.23
N GLY A 126 -6.06 -36.59 -11.69
CA GLY A 126 -7.17 -35.96 -10.95
C GLY A 126 -7.78 -34.72 -11.62
N ILE A 127 -7.22 -34.25 -12.75
CA ILE A 127 -7.76 -33.11 -13.50
C ILE A 127 -8.01 -33.51 -14.94
N SER A 128 -9.27 -33.38 -15.41
CA SER A 128 -9.66 -33.66 -16.80
C SER A 128 -9.45 -32.46 -17.73
N ASP A 129 -9.34 -32.71 -19.05
CA ASP A 129 -9.23 -31.65 -20.06
C ASP A 129 -10.47 -30.75 -20.11
N GLU A 130 -11.64 -31.29 -19.77
CA GLU A 130 -12.89 -30.53 -19.68
C GLU A 130 -12.82 -29.48 -18.58
N VAL A 131 -12.25 -29.81 -17.42
CA VAL A 131 -12.00 -28.88 -16.30
C VAL A 131 -11.06 -27.76 -16.73
N LEU A 132 -9.97 -28.08 -17.43
CA LEU A 132 -9.03 -27.06 -17.92
C LEU A 132 -9.69 -26.13 -18.94
N THR A 133 -10.50 -26.68 -19.83
CA THR A 133 -11.26 -25.93 -20.84
C THR A 133 -12.23 -24.95 -20.15
N LEU A 134 -12.96 -25.41 -19.14
CA LEU A 134 -13.86 -24.57 -18.33
C LEU A 134 -13.09 -23.43 -17.67
N LEU A 135 -12.02 -23.75 -16.94
CA LEU A 135 -11.21 -22.78 -16.22
C LEU A 135 -10.54 -21.74 -17.12
N ASN A 136 -10.23 -22.11 -18.38
CA ASN A 136 -9.66 -21.19 -19.36
C ASN A 136 -10.67 -20.17 -19.89
N LYS A 137 -11.94 -20.54 -19.99
CA LYS A 137 -13.03 -19.64 -20.42
C LYS A 137 -13.44 -18.62 -19.37
N TRP A 138 -13.12 -18.85 -18.10
CA TRP A 138 -13.59 -17.97 -17.03
C TRP A 138 -12.81 -16.67 -16.93
N VAL A 139 -13.52 -15.57 -16.94
CA VAL A 139 -13.05 -14.26 -16.48
C VAL A 139 -13.37 -14.14 -14.98
N ILE A 140 -12.36 -13.96 -14.16
CA ILE A 140 -12.48 -13.87 -12.70
C ILE A 140 -12.02 -12.50 -12.28
N LYS A 141 -12.87 -11.78 -11.54
CA LYS A 141 -12.50 -10.49 -10.97
C LYS A 141 -11.45 -10.68 -9.87
N GLY A 142 -10.41 -9.86 -9.89
CA GLY A 142 -9.44 -9.78 -8.81
C GLY A 142 -10.03 -9.09 -7.58
N ASN A 143 -9.31 -9.20 -6.45
CA ASN A 143 -9.66 -8.46 -5.24
C ASN A 143 -9.54 -6.95 -5.47
N GLU A 144 -10.49 -6.16 -4.98
CA GLU A 144 -10.41 -4.70 -4.97
C GLU A 144 -9.26 -4.25 -4.06
N LYS A 145 -8.34 -3.48 -4.64
CA LYS A 145 -7.14 -3.03 -3.93
C LYS A 145 -7.28 -1.55 -3.58
N GLY A 146 -6.78 -1.19 -2.41
CA GLY A 146 -6.63 0.20 -2.02
C GLY A 146 -7.87 0.88 -1.48
N PHE A 147 -9.02 0.20 -1.35
CA PHE A 147 -10.25 0.78 -0.83
C PHE A 147 -10.05 1.50 0.52
N ALA A 148 -9.32 0.90 1.46
CA ALA A 148 -9.08 1.50 2.78
C ALA A 148 -8.30 2.83 2.72
N VAL A 149 -7.37 2.95 1.76
CA VAL A 149 -6.61 4.19 1.52
C VAL A 149 -7.51 5.20 0.82
N GLN A 150 -8.22 4.76 -0.21
CA GLN A 150 -9.10 5.60 -1.02
C GLN A 150 -10.24 6.22 -0.23
N SER A 151 -10.85 5.45 0.65
CA SER A 151 -11.93 5.93 1.51
C SER A 151 -11.43 6.64 2.76
N MET A 152 -10.12 6.78 2.96
CA MET A 152 -9.52 7.28 4.21
C MET A 152 -10.12 6.60 5.45
N CYS A 153 -10.37 5.28 5.35
CA CYS A 153 -11.10 4.50 6.36
C CYS A 153 -10.48 4.71 7.76
N PRO A 154 -11.25 5.16 8.77
CA PRO A 154 -10.71 5.46 10.08
C PRO A 154 -10.22 4.23 10.85
N GLU A 155 -10.65 3.03 10.47
CA GLU A 155 -10.24 1.77 11.12
C GLU A 155 -9.06 1.09 10.43
N ASN A 156 -9.03 1.09 9.09
CA ASN A 156 -8.08 0.31 8.30
C ASN A 156 -7.25 1.15 7.31
N GLY A 157 -7.59 2.42 7.13
CA GLY A 157 -6.91 3.36 6.24
C GLY A 157 -5.74 4.08 6.92
N PRO A 158 -5.22 5.14 6.27
CA PRO A 158 -4.17 5.97 6.84
C PRO A 158 -4.61 6.61 8.17
N LEU A 159 -3.65 6.86 9.04
CA LEU A 159 -3.83 7.74 10.19
C LEU A 159 -3.81 9.20 9.72
N THR A 160 -4.58 10.06 10.38
CA THR A 160 -4.41 11.51 10.23
C THR A 160 -3.13 11.98 10.94
N ASP A 161 -2.71 13.20 10.69
CA ASP A 161 -1.53 13.76 11.37
C ASP A 161 -1.75 13.85 12.88
N ILE A 162 -2.97 14.17 13.32
CA ILE A 162 -3.37 14.22 14.74
C ILE A 162 -3.32 12.81 15.35
N GLU A 163 -3.90 11.82 14.68
CA GLU A 163 -3.86 10.42 15.13
C GLU A 163 -2.42 9.92 15.24
N LEU A 164 -1.58 10.18 14.21
CA LEU A 164 -0.19 9.71 14.20
C LEU A 164 0.62 10.35 15.33
N GLN A 165 0.53 11.67 15.50
CA GLN A 165 1.21 12.41 16.56
C GLN A 165 0.73 11.96 17.94
N GLY A 166 -0.59 11.78 18.12
CA GLY A 166 -1.17 11.26 19.35
C GLY A 166 -0.65 9.87 19.72
N VAL A 167 -0.53 8.98 18.73
CA VAL A 167 0.03 7.63 18.93
C VAL A 167 1.51 7.70 19.31
N ILE A 168 2.33 8.49 18.62
CA ILE A 168 3.76 8.65 18.93
C ILE A 168 3.94 9.20 20.34
N ALA A 169 3.24 10.27 20.70
CA ALA A 169 3.32 10.86 22.04
C ALA A 169 2.89 9.87 23.13
N ALA A 170 1.81 9.13 22.91
CA ALA A 170 1.33 8.16 23.88
C ALA A 170 2.28 6.96 24.05
N VAL A 171 2.95 6.51 22.97
CA VAL A 171 3.99 5.46 23.05
C VAL A 171 5.17 5.94 23.87
N VAL A 172 5.66 7.18 23.64
CA VAL A 172 6.79 7.76 24.39
C VAL A 172 6.43 7.89 25.87
N ASN A 173 5.25 8.44 26.19
CA ASN A 173 4.78 8.58 27.58
C ASN A 173 4.66 7.22 28.28
N ALA A 174 4.03 6.25 27.63
CA ALA A 174 3.85 4.90 28.19
C ALA A 174 5.19 4.17 28.41
N PHE A 175 6.21 4.45 27.57
CA PHE A 175 7.56 3.93 27.79
C PHE A 175 8.21 4.61 29.00
N THR A 176 8.13 5.93 29.13
CA THR A 176 8.65 6.68 30.26
C THR A 176 8.01 6.24 31.60
N GLU A 177 6.72 5.91 31.56
CA GLU A 177 5.96 5.39 32.71
C GLU A 177 6.15 3.88 32.92
N GLN A 178 7.02 3.22 32.16
CA GLN A 178 7.29 1.78 32.24
C GLN A 178 6.06 0.88 31.92
N HIS A 179 5.07 1.41 31.23
CA HIS A 179 3.92 0.65 30.79
C HIS A 179 4.19 -0.14 29.49
N LEU A 180 5.21 0.25 28.73
CA LEU A 180 5.68 -0.47 27.54
C LEU A 180 7.12 -0.93 27.73
N SER A 181 7.42 -2.11 27.21
CA SER A 181 8.80 -2.61 27.14
C SER A 181 9.61 -1.84 26.09
N LEU A 182 10.94 -1.91 26.20
CA LEU A 182 11.85 -1.34 25.20
C LEU A 182 11.58 -1.92 23.81
N GLU A 183 11.39 -3.24 23.70
CA GLU A 183 11.07 -3.92 22.43
C GLU A 183 9.76 -3.42 21.82
N GLU A 184 8.67 -3.35 22.60
CA GLU A 184 7.36 -2.84 22.15
C GLU A 184 7.45 -1.40 21.67
N THR A 185 8.24 -0.58 22.34
CA THR A 185 8.49 0.82 21.98
C THR A 185 9.28 0.91 20.67
N CYS A 186 10.38 0.16 20.55
CA CYS A 186 11.18 0.09 19.32
C CYS A 186 10.33 -0.34 18.11
N LEU A 187 9.55 -1.42 18.23
CA LEU A 187 8.66 -1.91 17.18
C LEU A 187 7.65 -0.85 16.76
N SER A 188 7.04 -0.17 17.73
CA SER A 188 6.05 0.90 17.49
C SER A 188 6.65 2.09 16.76
N MET A 189 7.83 2.55 17.22
CA MET A 189 8.50 3.71 16.64
C MET A 189 9.05 3.44 15.25
N ILE A 190 9.63 2.24 14.99
CA ILE A 190 10.03 1.84 13.64
C ILE A 190 8.82 1.85 12.70
N LEU A 191 7.70 1.25 13.11
CA LEU A 191 6.47 1.23 12.29
C LEU A 191 5.96 2.64 11.99
N ALA A 192 5.87 3.49 13.04
CA ALA A 192 5.35 4.86 12.91
C ALA A 192 6.22 5.73 11.99
N MET A 193 7.54 5.63 12.10
CA MET A 193 8.46 6.49 11.36
C MET A 193 8.83 5.97 9.96
N THR A 194 8.76 4.64 9.73
CA THR A 194 9.26 4.06 8.47
C THR A 194 8.20 3.38 7.61
N GLY A 195 7.04 3.07 8.15
CA GLY A 195 5.97 2.35 7.45
C GLY A 195 6.40 0.98 6.89
N ARG A 196 7.48 0.38 7.43
CA ARG A 196 8.01 -0.90 6.93
C ARG A 196 7.08 -2.07 7.26
N ARG A 197 7.17 -3.13 6.45
CA ARG A 197 6.36 -4.34 6.68
C ARG A 197 6.84 -5.09 7.92
N PRO A 198 5.95 -5.73 8.69
CA PRO A 198 6.33 -6.53 9.86
C PRO A 198 7.46 -7.53 9.60
N GLY A 199 7.44 -8.21 8.45
CA GLY A 199 8.50 -9.16 8.09
C GLY A 199 9.86 -8.53 7.84
N GLN A 200 9.93 -7.26 7.41
CA GLN A 200 11.19 -6.53 7.23
C GLN A 200 11.78 -6.12 8.60
N ILE A 201 10.92 -5.68 9.52
CA ILE A 201 11.30 -5.32 10.88
C ILE A 201 11.76 -6.57 11.65
N ALA A 202 10.99 -7.65 11.57
CA ALA A 202 11.33 -8.92 12.20
C ALA A 202 12.63 -9.55 11.66
N ALA A 203 13.07 -9.17 10.46
CA ALA A 203 14.32 -9.68 9.85
C ALA A 203 15.55 -8.81 10.11
N LEU A 204 15.44 -7.72 10.90
CA LEU A 204 16.58 -6.86 11.23
C LEU A 204 17.59 -7.57 12.12
N LYS A 205 18.87 -7.34 11.82
CA LYS A 205 20.02 -7.74 12.63
C LYS A 205 20.70 -6.49 13.21
N LEU A 206 21.53 -6.66 14.22
CA LEU A 206 22.24 -5.53 14.85
C LEU A 206 23.11 -4.79 13.83
N LYS A 207 23.78 -5.49 12.91
CA LYS A 207 24.59 -4.90 11.83
C LYS A 207 23.81 -4.05 10.82
N ASP A 208 22.48 -4.09 10.85
CA ASP A 208 21.67 -3.28 9.93
C ASP A 208 21.50 -1.83 10.40
N LEU A 209 21.89 -1.55 11.64
CA LEU A 209 21.97 -0.19 12.18
C LEU A 209 23.32 0.42 11.77
N ASP A 210 23.30 1.53 11.05
CA ASP A 210 24.49 2.14 10.43
C ASP A 210 24.57 3.64 10.73
N SER A 211 25.74 4.11 11.19
CA SER A 211 26.04 5.52 11.51
C SER A 211 27.43 5.93 11.04
N ASN A 212 27.77 5.60 9.80
CA ASN A 212 29.13 5.85 9.26
C ASN A 212 29.56 7.31 9.21
N THR A 213 28.61 8.25 9.33
CA THR A 213 28.88 9.69 9.38
C THR A 213 28.22 10.27 10.63
N PRO A 214 28.95 11.05 11.47
CA PRO A 214 28.37 11.70 12.64
C PRO A 214 27.13 12.51 12.29
N GLY A 215 26.02 12.30 13.03
CA GLY A 215 24.73 12.95 12.79
C GLY A 215 23.90 12.36 11.65
N SER A 216 24.35 11.25 11.03
CA SER A 216 23.62 10.55 9.99
C SER A 216 23.34 9.10 10.39
N TYR A 217 22.07 8.78 10.64
CA TYR A 217 21.66 7.49 11.19
C TYR A 217 20.76 6.77 10.18
N TRP A 218 20.98 5.48 9.99
CA TRP A 218 20.33 4.69 8.97
C TRP A 218 19.94 3.30 9.47
N ILE A 219 18.88 2.75 8.88
CA ILE A 219 18.54 1.33 8.99
C ILE A 219 18.59 0.72 7.59
N ASN A 220 19.32 -0.39 7.44
CA ASN A 220 19.37 -1.19 6.23
C ASN A 220 18.28 -2.27 6.29
N PHE A 221 17.08 -1.98 5.81
CA PHE A 221 15.98 -2.93 5.84
C PHE A 221 16.14 -4.01 4.78
N PRO A 222 16.07 -5.32 5.16
CA PRO A 222 15.99 -6.38 4.17
C PRO A 222 14.76 -6.20 3.27
N ARG A 223 14.95 -6.29 1.95
CA ARG A 223 13.83 -6.13 1.01
C ARG A 223 12.91 -7.34 1.06
N ALA A 224 11.60 -7.09 1.11
CA ALA A 224 10.58 -8.12 1.08
C ALA A 224 10.07 -8.36 -0.34
N LYS A 225 9.59 -9.58 -0.62
CA LYS A 225 8.90 -9.95 -1.88
C LYS A 225 9.75 -9.82 -3.16
N GLN A 226 11.06 -9.88 -3.06
CA GLN A 226 11.92 -9.98 -4.24
C GLN A 226 11.78 -11.37 -4.88
N ARG A 227 11.61 -11.40 -6.23
CA ARG A 227 11.51 -12.67 -6.96
C ARG A 227 12.89 -13.33 -7.07
N ASN A 228 12.96 -14.63 -6.80
CA ASN A 228 14.17 -15.46 -6.95
C ASN A 228 15.40 -14.94 -6.19
N THR A 229 15.19 -14.27 -5.07
CA THR A 229 16.26 -13.67 -4.28
C THR A 229 16.31 -14.37 -2.91
N PRO A 230 17.48 -14.80 -2.42
CA PRO A 230 17.63 -15.39 -1.10
C PRO A 230 17.22 -14.44 0.02
N TRP A 231 16.94 -14.99 1.18
CA TRP A 231 16.62 -14.22 2.37
C TRP A 231 17.79 -13.26 2.71
N ARG A 232 17.45 -11.98 2.99
CA ARG A 232 18.42 -10.92 3.33
C ARG A 232 19.55 -10.68 2.30
N SER A 233 19.32 -10.94 1.03
CA SER A 233 20.30 -10.68 -0.04
C SER A 233 20.18 -9.29 -0.68
N ALA A 234 19.08 -8.56 -0.45
CA ALA A 234 18.88 -7.22 -0.94
C ALA A 234 18.36 -6.32 0.19
N PHE A 235 18.79 -5.06 0.20
CA PHE A 235 18.46 -4.09 1.24
C PHE A 235 17.96 -2.78 0.65
N ASN A 236 17.15 -2.08 1.45
CA ASN A 236 16.75 -0.70 1.23
C ASN A 236 17.19 0.12 2.43
N ARG A 237 18.03 1.12 2.20
CA ARG A 237 18.57 2.01 3.24
C ARG A 237 17.57 3.12 3.54
N PHE A 238 17.28 3.34 4.83
CA PHE A 238 16.32 4.33 5.29
C PHE A 238 16.93 5.22 6.37
N ALA A 239 16.91 6.54 6.15
CA ALA A 239 17.41 7.51 7.12
C ALA A 239 16.44 7.62 8.31
N ILE A 240 16.98 7.70 9.52
CA ILE A 240 16.21 7.86 10.74
C ILE A 240 16.74 9.04 11.58
N VAL A 241 15.87 9.54 12.46
CA VAL A 241 16.24 10.60 13.42
C VAL A 241 17.06 10.02 14.58
N GLU A 242 17.82 10.88 15.23
CA GLU A 242 18.71 10.51 16.33
C GLU A 242 17.98 9.83 17.49
N ASP A 243 16.81 10.33 17.88
CA ASP A 243 16.04 9.73 18.98
C ASP A 243 15.68 8.26 18.72
N LEU A 244 15.27 7.94 17.48
CA LEU A 244 15.02 6.55 17.11
C LEU A 244 16.31 5.73 17.09
N TRP A 245 17.42 6.31 16.61
CA TRP A 245 18.71 5.66 16.63
C TRP A 245 19.13 5.27 18.06
N LEU A 246 19.07 6.21 19.01
CA LEU A 246 19.44 5.96 20.41
C LEU A 246 18.58 4.87 21.05
N LEU A 247 17.26 4.90 20.78
CA LEU A 247 16.34 3.87 21.24
C LEU A 247 16.72 2.48 20.70
N LEU A 248 17.08 2.39 19.40
CA LEU A 248 17.49 1.12 18.77
C LEU A 248 18.87 0.64 19.25
N GLN A 249 19.79 1.55 19.57
CA GLN A 249 21.06 1.19 20.19
C GLN A 249 20.85 0.58 21.58
N GLN A 250 19.94 1.15 22.37
CA GLN A 250 19.58 0.57 23.67
C GLN A 250 19.00 -0.84 23.53
N GLN A 251 18.12 -1.06 22.51
CA GLN A 251 17.61 -2.39 22.19
C GLN A 251 18.75 -3.36 21.77
N ALA A 252 19.68 -2.89 20.95
CA ALA A 252 20.82 -3.70 20.52
C ALA A 252 21.71 -4.12 21.69
N GLU A 253 22.02 -3.21 22.61
CA GLU A 253 22.80 -3.52 23.80
C GLU A 253 22.06 -4.48 24.75
N SER A 254 20.74 -4.33 24.91
CA SER A 254 19.93 -5.27 25.68
C SER A 254 20.00 -6.69 25.10
N VAL A 255 19.91 -6.82 23.76
CA VAL A 255 20.04 -8.10 23.07
C VAL A 255 21.44 -8.70 23.24
N LYS A 256 22.51 -7.90 23.06
CA LYS A 256 23.89 -8.37 23.27
C LYS A 256 24.09 -8.90 24.69
N THR A 257 23.62 -8.18 25.70
CA THR A 257 23.72 -8.59 27.10
C THR A 257 23.04 -9.94 27.33
N ALA A 258 21.78 -10.07 26.88
CA ALA A 258 21.02 -11.32 27.03
C ALA A 258 21.68 -12.53 26.35
N PHE A 259 22.27 -12.33 25.17
CA PHE A 259 22.98 -13.41 24.46
C PHE A 259 24.37 -13.70 25.05
N SER A 260 25.09 -12.69 25.57
CA SER A 260 26.39 -12.89 26.21
C SER A 260 26.29 -13.73 27.47
N GLU A 261 25.20 -13.60 28.23
CA GLU A 261 24.93 -14.41 29.40
C GLU A 261 24.70 -15.91 29.08
N GLN A 262 24.19 -16.19 27.84
CA GLN A 262 23.89 -17.55 27.40
C GLN A 262 25.06 -18.23 26.65
N ALA A 263 25.84 -17.49 25.87
CA ALA A 263 26.81 -18.00 24.92
C ALA A 263 28.16 -17.26 25.00
N GLY A 264 28.58 -16.83 26.18
CA GLY A 264 29.78 -16.03 26.39
C GLY A 264 31.07 -16.61 25.80
N GLY A 265 32.09 -15.74 25.59
CA GLY A 265 33.42 -16.10 25.12
C GLY A 265 33.74 -15.59 23.71
N PRO A 266 34.89 -16.03 23.12
CA PRO A 266 35.41 -15.52 21.83
C PRO A 266 34.42 -15.68 20.65
N LEU A 267 33.55 -16.71 20.69
CA LEU A 267 32.54 -16.93 19.66
C LEU A 267 31.50 -15.78 19.64
N PHE A 268 31.09 -15.31 20.82
CA PHE A 268 30.13 -14.21 20.92
C PHE A 268 30.67 -12.91 20.29
N GLU A 269 31.93 -12.55 20.55
CA GLU A 269 32.56 -11.36 19.97
C GLU A 269 32.54 -11.40 18.43
N LYS A 270 32.74 -12.58 17.84
CA LYS A 270 32.73 -12.78 16.39
C LYS A 270 31.33 -12.60 15.79
N VAL A 271 30.30 -13.07 16.49
CA VAL A 271 28.92 -13.18 15.91
C VAL A 271 27.94 -12.14 16.41
N GLN A 272 28.29 -11.31 17.41
CA GLN A 272 27.35 -10.38 18.06
C GLN A 272 26.57 -9.46 17.07
N ASN A 273 27.21 -9.05 16.00
CA ASN A 273 26.57 -8.18 14.99
C ASN A 273 25.58 -8.94 14.08
N GLU A 274 25.66 -10.28 14.05
CA GLU A 274 24.73 -11.14 13.32
C GLU A 274 23.48 -11.47 14.14
N LEU A 275 23.41 -11.07 15.40
CA LEU A 275 22.24 -11.27 16.24
C LEU A 275 21.03 -10.53 15.67
N PRO A 276 19.81 -11.11 15.78
CA PRO A 276 18.58 -10.40 15.44
C PRO A 276 18.35 -9.21 16.38
N LEU A 277 17.88 -8.08 15.85
CA LEU A 277 17.50 -6.93 16.67
C LEU A 277 16.26 -7.23 17.56
N PHE A 278 15.41 -8.14 17.08
CA PHE A 278 14.24 -8.64 17.78
C PHE A 278 14.30 -10.19 17.80
N PRO A 279 14.94 -10.79 18.79
CA PRO A 279 15.08 -12.24 18.90
C PRO A 279 13.79 -12.89 19.45
N VAL A 280 13.61 -14.18 19.17
CA VAL A 280 12.65 -15.01 19.93
C VAL A 280 13.13 -15.19 21.37
N SER A 281 12.20 -15.21 22.33
CA SER A 281 12.52 -15.29 23.77
C SER A 281 13.09 -16.63 24.24
N HIS A 282 13.39 -17.57 23.33
CA HIS A 282 13.89 -18.90 23.70
C HIS A 282 15.39 -18.98 23.55
N SER A 283 16.00 -19.57 24.60
CA SER A 283 17.39 -19.94 24.68
C SER A 283 17.92 -20.57 23.39
N LEU A 284 19.15 -20.25 23.02
CA LEU A 284 19.94 -21.06 22.13
C LEU A 284 19.92 -22.49 22.68
N GLU A 285 19.19 -23.40 22.03
CA GLU A 285 19.33 -24.81 22.36
C GLU A 285 20.80 -25.18 22.12
N THR A 286 21.44 -25.63 23.19
CA THR A 286 22.91 -25.80 23.32
C THR A 286 23.54 -26.78 22.34
N ASP A 287 22.74 -27.51 21.55
CA ASP A 287 23.19 -28.53 20.60
C ASP A 287 23.18 -28.10 19.13
N SER A 288 22.77 -26.87 18.80
CA SER A 288 22.71 -26.40 17.44
C SER A 288 23.96 -25.54 17.11
N ASP A 289 24.49 -25.68 15.91
CA ASP A 289 25.57 -24.81 15.40
C ASP A 289 25.02 -23.36 15.33
N VAL A 290 25.51 -22.50 16.22
CA VAL A 290 25.10 -21.11 16.37
C VAL A 290 25.29 -20.32 15.08
N GLU A 291 26.32 -20.55 14.32
CA GLU A 291 26.59 -19.88 13.05
C GLU A 291 25.47 -20.21 12.04
N VAL A 292 25.06 -21.47 11.94
CA VAL A 292 23.95 -21.90 11.06
C VAL A 292 22.61 -21.30 11.50
N LEU A 293 22.36 -21.19 12.80
CA LEU A 293 21.15 -20.53 13.31
C LEU A 293 21.12 -19.05 12.97
N LEU A 294 22.26 -18.36 13.10
CA LEU A 294 22.38 -16.94 12.79
C LEU A 294 22.29 -16.64 11.29
N ASP A 295 22.70 -17.55 10.41
CA ASP A 295 22.54 -17.41 8.97
C ASP A 295 21.10 -17.66 8.50
N SER A 296 20.24 -18.16 9.37
CA SER A 296 18.82 -18.41 9.12
C SER A 296 17.92 -17.38 9.79
N ASP A 297 16.60 -17.49 9.55
CA ASP A 297 15.60 -16.63 10.21
C ASP A 297 15.10 -17.21 11.55
N ARG A 298 15.70 -18.32 12.04
CA ARG A 298 15.15 -19.11 13.15
C ARG A 298 15.19 -18.39 14.48
N LEU A 299 16.16 -17.53 14.70
CA LEU A 299 16.31 -16.75 15.94
C LEU A 299 15.50 -15.43 15.92
N HIS A 300 14.92 -15.06 14.78
CA HIS A 300 14.13 -13.84 14.62
C HIS A 300 12.68 -14.06 15.06
N ILE A 301 12.06 -13.03 15.68
CA ILE A 301 10.62 -13.09 15.97
C ILE A 301 9.80 -13.35 14.70
N PRO A 302 8.68 -14.07 14.79
CA PRO A 302 7.74 -14.15 13.68
C PRO A 302 7.15 -12.79 13.32
N SER A 303 6.89 -12.58 12.03
CA SER A 303 6.26 -11.32 11.55
C SER A 303 4.91 -11.04 12.22
N LYS A 304 4.16 -12.10 12.61
CA LYS A 304 2.91 -11.99 13.35
C LYS A 304 3.10 -11.39 14.75
N GLU A 305 4.29 -11.58 15.37
CA GLU A 305 4.58 -11.04 16.70
C GLU A 305 4.66 -9.50 16.65
N VAL A 306 5.24 -8.92 15.59
CA VAL A 306 5.22 -7.47 15.36
C VAL A 306 3.77 -6.95 15.29
N TYR A 307 2.88 -7.69 14.63
CA TYR A 307 1.46 -7.34 14.59
C TYR A 307 0.81 -7.42 15.98
N TRP A 308 1.05 -8.50 16.72
CA TRP A 308 0.47 -8.68 18.07
C TRP A 308 1.02 -7.70 19.08
N ALA A 309 2.33 -7.38 19.00
CA ALA A 309 2.92 -6.32 19.81
C ALA A 309 2.19 -4.99 19.58
N MET A 310 1.93 -4.62 18.32
CA MET A 310 1.19 -3.40 18.00
C MET A 310 -0.23 -3.40 18.57
N MET A 311 -0.92 -4.55 18.55
CA MET A 311 -2.26 -4.70 19.15
C MET A 311 -2.22 -4.56 20.68
N ARG A 312 -1.18 -5.10 21.33
CA ARG A 312 -0.99 -4.91 22.78
C ARG A 312 -0.70 -3.45 23.13
N VAL A 313 0.18 -2.80 22.38
CA VAL A 313 0.49 -1.39 22.53
C VAL A 313 -0.78 -0.54 22.38
N ALA A 314 -1.57 -0.75 21.32
CA ALA A 314 -2.80 0.00 21.08
C ALA A 314 -3.77 -0.03 22.28
N LYS A 315 -3.91 -1.20 22.92
CA LYS A 315 -4.76 -1.34 24.11
C LYS A 315 -4.23 -0.59 25.34
N ARG A 316 -2.90 -0.50 25.49
CA ARG A 316 -2.27 0.17 26.63
C ARG A 316 -2.27 1.68 26.50
N ILE A 317 -1.99 2.21 25.29
CA ILE A 317 -1.95 3.66 25.07
C ILE A 317 -3.33 4.28 24.91
N ALA A 318 -4.35 3.52 24.51
CA ALA A 318 -5.78 3.89 24.42
C ALA A 318 -6.04 5.28 23.82
N VAL A 319 -5.31 5.67 22.77
CA VAL A 319 -5.47 6.98 22.10
C VAL A 319 -6.84 7.04 21.40
N ILE A 320 -7.55 8.13 21.57
CA ILE A 320 -8.87 8.36 20.97
C ILE A 320 -8.71 9.04 19.62
N SER A 321 -9.37 8.48 18.60
CA SER A 321 -9.43 9.07 17.25
C SER A 321 -10.38 10.26 17.23
N GLU A 322 -9.93 11.40 16.69
CA GLU A 322 -10.78 12.56 16.44
C GLU A 322 -11.85 12.30 15.39
N ARG A 323 -11.66 11.29 14.53
CA ARG A 323 -12.62 10.92 13.47
C ARG A 323 -13.78 10.07 13.95
N THR A 324 -13.55 9.25 15.00
CA THR A 324 -14.56 8.28 15.44
C THR A 324 -15.00 8.46 16.89
N GLY A 325 -14.25 9.20 17.70
CA GLY A 325 -14.46 9.30 19.15
C GLY A 325 -14.17 8.00 19.92
N ALA A 326 -13.65 6.96 19.25
CA ALA A 326 -13.29 5.67 19.83
C ALA A 326 -11.77 5.48 19.84
N SER A 327 -11.28 4.48 20.59
CA SER A 327 -9.86 4.12 20.60
C SER A 327 -9.36 3.77 19.20
N ILE A 328 -8.20 4.29 18.82
CA ILE A 328 -7.60 4.05 17.50
C ILE A 328 -7.26 2.57 17.35
N ALA A 329 -7.81 1.93 16.31
CA ALA A 329 -7.38 0.61 15.90
C ALA A 329 -6.01 0.71 15.22
N LEU A 330 -4.94 0.21 15.86
CA LEU A 330 -3.58 0.23 15.28
C LEU A 330 -3.26 -1.12 14.66
N ASN A 331 -2.74 -1.07 13.45
CA ASN A 331 -2.10 -2.19 12.79
C ASN A 331 -0.95 -1.69 11.88
N PRO A 332 0.05 -2.53 11.58
CA PRO A 332 1.21 -2.11 10.80
C PRO A 332 0.90 -1.52 9.42
N ASN A 333 -0.19 -1.95 8.78
CA ASN A 333 -0.55 -1.45 7.46
C ASN A 333 -0.99 0.02 7.50
N ARG A 334 -1.62 0.47 8.58
CA ARG A 334 -2.06 1.86 8.73
C ARG A 334 -0.87 2.83 8.67
N PHE A 335 0.22 2.53 9.39
CA PHE A 335 1.45 3.35 9.34
C PHE A 335 2.04 3.40 7.92
N ARG A 336 2.02 2.28 7.23
CA ARG A 336 2.46 2.21 5.85
C ARG A 336 1.58 3.03 4.90
N TYR A 337 0.27 2.97 5.07
CA TYR A 337 -0.67 3.79 4.33
C TYR A 337 -0.48 5.28 4.66
N THR A 338 -0.24 5.62 5.90
CA THR A 338 0.05 6.99 6.35
C THR A 338 1.30 7.55 5.67
N LEU A 339 2.41 6.80 5.69
CA LEU A 339 3.63 7.22 4.99
C LEU A 339 3.40 7.46 3.51
N GLY A 340 2.73 6.50 2.81
CA GLY A 340 2.43 6.64 1.38
C GLY A 340 1.53 7.82 1.07
N THR A 341 0.51 8.06 1.89
CA THR A 341 -0.42 9.18 1.75
C THR A 341 0.28 10.52 2.02
N ASN A 342 1.10 10.61 3.07
CA ASN A 342 1.82 11.84 3.39
C ASN A 342 2.83 12.21 2.29
N LEU A 343 3.60 11.25 1.78
CA LEU A 343 4.50 11.49 0.65
C LEU A 343 3.76 11.97 -0.60
N ALA A 344 2.59 11.41 -0.87
CA ALA A 344 1.76 11.84 -1.97
C ALA A 344 1.20 13.25 -1.73
N ARG A 345 0.74 13.59 -0.51
CA ARG A 345 0.30 14.96 -0.12
C ARG A 345 1.43 15.99 -0.25
N GLU A 346 2.68 15.59 0.00
CA GLU A 346 3.87 16.42 -0.26
C GLU A 346 4.20 16.60 -1.75
N GLY A 347 3.46 15.96 -2.65
CA GLY A 347 3.68 16.02 -4.09
C GLY A 347 4.86 15.17 -4.56
N ARG A 348 5.30 14.16 -3.79
CA ARG A 348 6.36 13.24 -4.21
C ARG A 348 5.88 12.36 -5.36
N GLY A 349 6.74 12.18 -6.36
CA GLY A 349 6.44 11.33 -7.52
C GLY A 349 6.27 9.84 -7.16
N GLU A 350 5.55 9.10 -8.00
CA GLU A 350 5.24 7.67 -7.79
C GLU A 350 6.48 6.82 -7.53
N LEU A 351 7.61 7.10 -8.17
CA LEU A 351 8.86 6.36 -7.98
C LEU A 351 9.42 6.57 -6.56
N VAL A 352 9.35 7.80 -6.03
CA VAL A 352 9.81 8.11 -4.67
C VAL A 352 8.93 7.41 -3.64
N ILE A 353 7.61 7.39 -3.85
CA ILE A 353 6.66 6.69 -2.98
C ILE A 353 6.90 5.17 -3.06
N ALA A 354 7.13 4.62 -4.26
CA ALA A 354 7.45 3.21 -4.44
C ALA A 354 8.72 2.82 -3.68
N GLU A 355 9.79 3.60 -3.79
CA GLU A 355 11.05 3.35 -3.10
C GLU A 355 10.90 3.48 -1.58
N ALA A 356 10.25 4.54 -1.10
CA ALA A 356 9.97 4.73 0.34
C ALA A 356 9.17 3.57 0.92
N LEU A 357 8.20 3.02 0.16
CA LEU A 357 7.39 1.88 0.58
C LEU A 357 8.02 0.53 0.25
N ASP A 358 9.22 0.46 -0.31
CA ASP A 358 9.85 -0.78 -0.79
C ASP A 358 8.90 -1.59 -1.69
N HIS A 359 8.31 -0.93 -2.70
CA HIS A 359 7.55 -1.58 -3.76
C HIS A 359 8.50 -1.96 -4.91
N SER A 360 8.33 -3.14 -5.47
CA SER A 360 9.08 -3.59 -6.65
C SER A 360 8.58 -2.97 -7.96
N ASP A 361 7.38 -2.37 -7.94
CA ASP A 361 6.74 -1.71 -9.06
C ASP A 361 5.82 -0.56 -8.58
N THR A 362 5.38 0.28 -9.51
CA THR A 362 4.48 1.41 -9.22
C THR A 362 3.00 1.06 -9.26
N GLN A 363 2.61 -0.17 -9.64
CA GLN A 363 1.20 -0.55 -9.80
C GLN A 363 0.34 -0.34 -8.55
N ASN A 364 0.95 -0.48 -7.37
CA ASN A 364 0.26 -0.28 -6.10
C ASN A 364 0.43 1.14 -5.53
N VAL A 365 1.18 2.02 -6.19
CA VAL A 365 1.43 3.39 -5.74
C VAL A 365 0.31 4.33 -6.18
N GLY A 366 -0.28 4.08 -7.34
CA GLY A 366 -1.39 4.87 -7.87
C GLY A 366 -2.59 5.01 -6.92
N VAL A 367 -2.73 4.10 -5.95
CA VAL A 367 -3.75 4.21 -4.89
C VAL A 367 -3.51 5.44 -3.99
N TYR A 368 -2.27 5.80 -3.74
CA TYR A 368 -1.91 6.97 -2.92
C TYR A 368 -2.02 8.28 -3.69
N VAL A 369 -1.68 8.27 -4.97
CA VAL A 369 -1.64 9.48 -5.82
C VAL A 369 -3.03 9.87 -6.34
N LYS A 370 -3.87 8.88 -6.68
CA LYS A 370 -5.20 9.12 -7.25
C LYS A 370 -6.22 9.74 -6.28
N ASN A 371 -5.95 9.75 -5.01
CA ASN A 371 -6.95 10.02 -3.97
C ASN A 371 -6.62 11.20 -3.07
N ILE A 372 -5.74 12.07 -3.50
CA ILE A 372 -5.50 13.31 -2.78
C ILE A 372 -6.24 14.41 -3.53
N PRO A 373 -7.37 14.90 -3.00
CA PRO A 373 -8.12 15.98 -3.60
C PRO A 373 -7.24 17.17 -3.97
N GLU A 374 -6.28 17.52 -3.11
CA GLU A 374 -5.34 18.63 -3.32
C GLU A 374 -4.39 18.40 -4.51
N ILE A 375 -4.02 17.16 -4.82
CA ILE A 375 -3.16 16.85 -5.98
C ILE A 375 -3.99 16.88 -7.26
N VAL A 376 -5.19 16.31 -7.25
CA VAL A 376 -6.10 16.36 -8.40
C VAL A 376 -6.38 17.82 -8.75
N GLU A 377 -6.74 18.64 -7.77
CA GLU A 377 -6.98 20.07 -7.96
C GLU A 377 -5.75 20.81 -8.51
N ARG A 378 -4.54 20.53 -7.98
CA ARG A 378 -3.29 21.12 -8.50
C ARG A 378 -2.96 20.67 -9.92
N ILE A 379 -3.17 19.40 -10.24
CA ILE A 379 -2.96 18.87 -11.60
C ILE A 379 -3.97 19.49 -12.55
N ASP A 380 -5.25 19.52 -12.19
CA ASP A 380 -6.31 20.10 -13.01
C ASP A 380 -6.06 21.60 -13.26
N LYS A 381 -5.67 22.33 -12.22
CA LYS A 381 -5.32 23.75 -12.34
C LYS A 381 -4.08 23.97 -13.22
N ALA A 382 -3.04 23.14 -13.07
CA ALA A 382 -1.83 23.21 -13.88
C ALA A 382 -2.10 22.87 -15.35
N VAL A 383 -2.85 21.79 -15.61
CA VAL A 383 -3.22 21.36 -16.97
C VAL A 383 -4.12 22.41 -17.63
N ALA A 384 -5.14 22.95 -16.94
CA ALA A 384 -6.00 24.00 -17.44
C ALA A 384 -5.19 25.25 -17.83
N LEU A 385 -4.25 25.69 -16.97
CA LEU A 385 -3.39 26.83 -17.25
C LEU A 385 -2.46 26.60 -18.43
N GLN A 386 -1.95 25.37 -18.66
CA GLN A 386 -1.10 25.04 -19.79
C GLN A 386 -1.87 24.95 -21.13
N LEU A 387 -3.10 24.46 -21.11
CA LEU A 387 -3.93 24.30 -22.30
C LEU A 387 -4.69 25.58 -22.68
N ALA A 388 -4.88 26.51 -21.75
CA ALA A 388 -5.63 27.74 -21.98
C ALA A 388 -5.17 28.55 -23.21
N PRO A 389 -3.85 28.78 -23.48
CA PRO A 389 -3.38 29.51 -24.66
C PRO A 389 -3.77 28.83 -25.99
N PHE A 390 -3.89 27.51 -26.00
CA PHE A 390 -4.23 26.74 -27.21
C PHE A 390 -5.74 26.68 -27.46
N ALA A 391 -6.56 26.91 -26.44
CA ALA A 391 -7.99 26.73 -26.54
C ALA A 391 -8.74 27.93 -27.17
N LEU A 392 -8.17 29.12 -27.19
CA LEU A 392 -8.82 30.38 -27.59
C LEU A 392 -10.21 30.52 -26.98
N ALA A 393 -10.36 30.09 -25.75
CA ALA A 393 -11.65 29.96 -25.09
C ALA A 393 -12.19 31.33 -24.65
N PHE A 394 -11.30 32.22 -24.19
CA PHE A 394 -11.66 33.58 -23.82
C PHE A 394 -11.69 34.48 -25.09
N ARG A 395 -12.80 35.20 -25.24
CA ARG A 395 -13.05 36.06 -26.42
C ARG A 395 -13.13 37.56 -26.08
N GLY A 396 -13.11 37.92 -24.83
CA GLY A 396 -13.23 39.29 -24.35
C GLY A 396 -11.93 40.05 -24.41
N VAL A 397 -11.88 41.23 -23.77
CA VAL A 397 -10.73 42.10 -23.71
C VAL A 397 -10.33 42.35 -22.27
N LEU A 398 -9.08 42.03 -21.91
CA LEU A 398 -8.55 42.33 -20.59
C LEU A 398 -8.38 43.83 -20.41
N VAL A 399 -8.81 44.37 -19.26
CA VAL A 399 -8.64 45.78 -18.89
C VAL A 399 -7.93 45.88 -17.54
N THR A 400 -7.13 46.94 -17.36
CA THR A 400 -6.35 47.10 -16.12
C THR A 400 -7.27 47.38 -14.92
N SER A 401 -8.33 48.15 -15.16
CA SER A 401 -9.29 48.50 -14.09
C SER A 401 -10.67 48.78 -14.66
N GLU A 402 -11.65 48.94 -13.79
CA GLU A 402 -13.02 49.31 -14.14
C GLU A 402 -13.08 50.62 -14.97
N ARG A 403 -12.19 51.59 -14.70
CA ARG A 403 -12.17 52.90 -15.41
C ARG A 403 -11.85 52.78 -16.87
N GLU A 404 -11.10 51.78 -17.29
CA GLU A 404 -10.77 51.50 -18.67
C GLU A 404 -11.79 50.68 -19.43
N ALA A 405 -12.70 50.08 -18.68
CA ALA A 405 -13.75 49.26 -19.27
C ALA A 405 -14.79 50.07 -19.98
N ARG A 406 -15.31 49.50 -21.09
CA ARG A 406 -16.41 50.08 -21.85
C ARG A 406 -17.71 50.15 -21.11
N ARG A 407 -18.06 50.87 -20.29
CA ARG A 407 -19.17 51.04 -19.32
C ARG A 407 -18.61 51.05 -17.90
N GLY A 408 -17.37 51.45 -17.69
CA GLY A 408 -16.79 51.54 -16.37
C GLY A 408 -17.52 52.52 -15.43
N ASP A 409 -18.22 53.48 -16.00
CA ASP A 409 -19.04 54.47 -15.24
C ASP A 409 -20.40 53.95 -14.80
N ASP A 410 -20.79 52.77 -15.27
CA ASP A 410 -22.11 52.17 -14.99
C ASP A 410 -21.98 51.00 -14.02
N PRO A 411 -22.34 51.17 -12.73
CA PRO A 411 -22.28 50.10 -11.74
C PRO A 411 -23.10 48.85 -12.11
N SER A 412 -24.13 48.98 -12.97
CA SER A 412 -24.93 47.85 -13.44
C SER A 412 -24.21 46.93 -14.41
N SER A 413 -23.06 47.39 -14.93
CA SER A 413 -22.22 46.62 -15.85
C SER A 413 -21.24 45.71 -15.12
N ARG A 414 -21.08 45.82 -13.81
CA ARG A 414 -20.14 45.02 -13.01
C ARG A 414 -20.59 43.57 -12.97
N ILE A 415 -19.61 42.69 -13.17
CA ILE A 415 -19.76 41.23 -13.06
C ILE A 415 -19.11 40.79 -11.78
N SER A 416 -19.87 40.12 -10.90
CA SER A 416 -19.40 39.65 -9.60
C SER A 416 -19.41 38.15 -9.51
N ASN A 417 -18.47 37.58 -8.72
CA ASN A 417 -18.45 36.17 -8.33
C ASN A 417 -19.28 35.87 -7.07
N GLY A 418 -20.04 36.87 -6.59
CA GLY A 418 -20.82 36.82 -5.35
C GLY A 418 -20.07 37.31 -4.11
N ARG A 419 -18.73 37.48 -4.18
CA ARG A 419 -17.88 38.05 -3.13
C ARG A 419 -17.19 39.34 -3.56
N ALA A 420 -16.71 39.35 -4.80
CA ALA A 420 -16.00 40.49 -5.37
C ALA A 420 -16.30 40.61 -6.86
N ASN A 421 -16.00 41.77 -7.45
CA ASN A 421 -16.19 42.01 -8.87
C ASN A 421 -15.00 41.41 -9.66
N VAL A 422 -15.28 40.74 -10.76
CA VAL A 422 -14.30 40.09 -11.61
C VAL A 422 -14.10 40.83 -12.94
N GLY A 423 -14.95 41.77 -13.26
CA GLY A 423 -14.87 42.53 -14.53
C GLY A 423 -16.14 43.30 -14.84
N THR A 424 -16.22 43.78 -16.07
CA THR A 424 -17.30 44.62 -16.59
C THR A 424 -17.92 44.02 -17.86
N CYS A 425 -19.24 44.12 -18.01
CA CYS A 425 -19.92 43.77 -19.26
C CYS A 425 -19.97 44.98 -20.20
N GLY A 426 -19.33 44.86 -21.37
CA GLY A 426 -19.36 45.93 -22.40
C GLY A 426 -20.62 45.99 -23.25
N SER A 427 -21.64 45.12 -23.00
CA SER A 427 -22.92 45.14 -23.72
C SER A 427 -23.92 46.06 -23.05
N TYR A 428 -24.78 46.75 -23.84
CA TYR A 428 -25.85 47.64 -23.34
C TYR A 428 -27.23 46.94 -23.22
N GLY A 429 -27.34 45.70 -23.68
CA GLY A 429 -28.59 44.95 -23.63
C GLY A 429 -28.73 44.03 -22.40
N PHE A 430 -29.95 43.58 -22.17
CA PHE A 430 -30.18 42.54 -21.18
C PHE A 430 -29.54 41.23 -21.61
N CYS A 431 -28.85 40.58 -20.67
CA CYS A 431 -28.20 39.25 -20.86
C CYS A 431 -28.78 38.28 -19.86
N GLY A 432 -29.43 37.20 -20.34
CA GLY A 432 -29.96 36.12 -19.51
C GLY A 432 -28.91 35.05 -19.14
N ALA A 433 -27.61 35.27 -19.42
CA ALA A 433 -26.56 34.30 -19.11
C ALA A 433 -26.22 34.30 -17.61
N LEU A 434 -25.79 33.14 -17.11
CA LEU A 434 -25.37 32.99 -15.73
C LEU A 434 -23.98 33.61 -15.49
N ALA A 435 -23.99 34.84 -14.93
CA ALA A 435 -22.75 35.52 -14.52
C ALA A 435 -22.20 34.91 -13.21
N PRO A 436 -20.87 34.92 -12.99
CA PRO A 436 -19.82 35.36 -13.90
C PRO A 436 -19.38 34.30 -14.93
N VAL A 437 -19.78 33.04 -14.72
CA VAL A 437 -19.22 31.88 -15.41
C VAL A 437 -19.37 31.99 -16.93
N ALA A 438 -20.58 32.25 -17.43
CA ALA A 438 -20.83 32.40 -18.87
C ALA A 438 -20.13 33.62 -19.49
N CYS A 439 -19.76 34.61 -18.67
CA CYS A 439 -19.09 35.82 -19.15
C CYS A 439 -17.69 35.54 -19.72
N TYR A 440 -16.96 34.58 -19.13
CA TYR A 440 -15.59 34.25 -19.57
C TYR A 440 -15.49 33.74 -21.03
N THR A 441 -16.60 33.22 -21.59
CA THR A 441 -16.67 32.85 -23.01
C THR A 441 -17.31 33.92 -23.90
N CYS A 442 -17.71 35.07 -23.34
CA CYS A 442 -18.40 36.14 -24.02
C CYS A 442 -17.45 37.20 -24.57
N ALA A 443 -17.67 37.62 -25.82
CA ALA A 443 -16.84 38.67 -26.47
C ALA A 443 -17.02 40.06 -25.82
N HIS A 444 -18.08 40.28 -25.05
CA HIS A 444 -18.34 41.55 -24.36
C HIS A 444 -17.79 41.64 -22.97
N PHE A 445 -17.21 40.55 -22.44
CA PHE A 445 -16.66 40.53 -21.08
C PHE A 445 -15.27 41.19 -21.07
N GLN A 446 -15.10 42.08 -20.10
CA GLN A 446 -13.86 42.82 -19.86
C GLN A 446 -13.40 42.51 -18.43
N PRO A 447 -12.64 41.39 -18.23
CA PRO A 447 -12.09 41.04 -16.92
C PRO A 447 -11.09 42.10 -16.49
N TRP A 448 -11.06 42.39 -15.20
CA TRP A 448 -10.11 43.32 -14.60
C TRP A 448 -8.81 42.61 -14.25
N LEU A 449 -7.69 43.27 -14.44
CA LEU A 449 -6.36 42.73 -14.20
C LEU A 449 -6.23 42.17 -12.76
N ASP A 450 -6.81 42.85 -11.77
CA ASP A 450 -6.78 42.47 -10.35
C ASP A 450 -8.06 41.76 -9.90
N GLY A 451 -8.89 41.31 -10.81
CA GLY A 451 -10.07 40.52 -10.47
C GLY A 451 -9.71 39.15 -9.88
N PRO A 452 -10.51 38.61 -8.93
CA PRO A 452 -10.25 37.31 -8.31
C PRO A 452 -10.66 36.14 -9.21
N HIS A 453 -10.01 36.02 -10.38
CA HIS A 453 -10.30 35.02 -11.39
C HIS A 453 -9.95 33.60 -10.93
N GLU A 454 -8.96 33.45 -10.05
CA GLU A 454 -8.56 32.15 -9.49
C GLU A 454 -9.66 31.54 -8.64
N GLU A 455 -10.43 32.35 -7.88
CA GLU A 455 -11.59 31.87 -7.12
C GLU A 455 -12.71 31.32 -8.03
N VAL A 456 -12.86 31.90 -9.21
CA VAL A 456 -13.83 31.40 -10.21
C VAL A 456 -13.37 30.09 -10.80
N LEU A 457 -12.06 29.95 -11.09
CA LEU A 457 -11.46 28.72 -11.59
C LEU A 457 -11.63 27.58 -10.58
N ASP A 458 -11.26 27.83 -9.34
CA ASP A 458 -11.33 26.83 -8.28
C ASP A 458 -12.79 26.31 -8.10
N ARG A 459 -13.77 27.19 -8.10
CA ARG A 459 -15.20 26.85 -8.02
C ARG A 459 -15.69 26.01 -9.21
N LEU A 460 -15.20 26.29 -10.42
CA LEU A 460 -15.54 25.49 -11.61
C LEU A 460 -14.95 24.08 -11.56
N ILE A 461 -13.73 23.95 -11.04
CA ILE A 461 -13.09 22.65 -10.84
C ILE A 461 -13.84 21.84 -9.79
N GLU A 462 -14.19 22.45 -8.65
CA GLU A 462 -14.99 21.80 -7.61
C GLU A 462 -16.36 21.31 -8.14
N GLU A 463 -17.05 22.15 -8.93
CA GLU A 463 -18.35 21.79 -9.50
C GLU A 463 -18.23 20.66 -10.52
N ARG A 464 -17.21 20.67 -11.38
CA ARG A 464 -16.92 19.58 -12.31
C ARG A 464 -16.69 18.26 -11.55
N ASP A 465 -15.91 18.30 -10.48
CA ASP A 465 -15.61 17.12 -9.67
C ASP A 465 -16.86 16.62 -8.94
N ARG A 466 -17.67 17.51 -8.38
CA ARG A 466 -18.97 17.16 -7.79
C ARG A 466 -19.91 16.47 -8.79
N VAL A 467 -19.98 16.99 -10.02
CA VAL A 467 -20.80 16.39 -11.09
C VAL A 467 -20.26 15.01 -11.47
N ARG A 468 -18.96 14.87 -11.61
CA ARG A 468 -18.30 13.57 -11.90
C ARG A 468 -18.62 12.54 -10.82
N ASP A 469 -18.51 12.92 -9.55
CA ASP A 469 -18.69 12.01 -8.41
C ASP A 469 -20.16 11.59 -8.23
N ASN A 470 -21.11 12.49 -8.54
CA ASN A 470 -22.52 12.20 -8.41
C ASN A 470 -23.12 11.44 -9.60
N CYS A 471 -22.67 11.75 -10.82
CA CYS A 471 -23.30 11.20 -12.02
C CYS A 471 -22.50 10.08 -12.67
N GLY A 472 -21.18 9.97 -12.41
CA GLY A 472 -20.29 9.00 -13.06
C GLY A 472 -20.12 9.17 -14.57
N ASP A 473 -20.78 10.16 -15.18
CA ASP A 473 -20.73 10.43 -16.63
C ASP A 473 -19.72 11.54 -16.95
N LEU A 474 -18.61 11.14 -17.56
CA LEU A 474 -17.53 12.05 -17.97
C LEU A 474 -17.99 13.09 -19.00
N LYS A 475 -19.01 12.81 -19.82
CA LYS A 475 -19.53 13.78 -20.80
C LYS A 475 -20.26 14.93 -20.14
N ILE A 476 -21.01 14.65 -19.07
CA ILE A 476 -21.71 15.68 -18.29
C ILE A 476 -20.67 16.51 -17.52
N ALA A 477 -19.69 15.86 -16.90
CA ALA A 477 -18.62 16.55 -16.19
C ALA A 477 -17.80 17.48 -17.12
N SER A 478 -17.54 17.09 -18.37
CA SER A 478 -16.78 17.88 -19.36
C SER A 478 -17.52 19.14 -19.88
N THR A 479 -18.78 19.34 -19.53
CA THR A 479 -19.55 20.54 -19.92
C THR A 479 -18.87 21.82 -19.45
N ASN A 480 -18.19 21.81 -18.32
CA ASN A 480 -17.47 22.95 -17.77
C ASN A 480 -16.04 23.13 -18.31
N ASP A 481 -15.48 22.17 -19.06
CA ASP A 481 -14.08 22.23 -19.48
C ASP A 481 -13.75 23.47 -20.31
N ARG A 482 -14.64 23.88 -21.21
CA ARG A 482 -14.45 25.11 -21.98
C ARG A 482 -14.45 26.36 -21.10
N LEU A 483 -15.26 26.39 -20.06
CA LEU A 483 -15.31 27.51 -19.12
C LEU A 483 -14.02 27.55 -18.26
N ILE A 484 -13.56 26.39 -17.80
CA ILE A 484 -12.30 26.22 -17.07
C ILE A 484 -11.13 26.76 -17.92
N LEU A 485 -11.06 26.40 -19.21
CA LEU A 485 -10.05 26.89 -20.14
C LEU A 485 -10.14 28.41 -20.35
N ALA A 486 -11.35 28.98 -20.47
CA ALA A 486 -11.55 30.41 -20.65
C ALA A 486 -11.10 31.23 -19.43
N VAL A 487 -11.42 30.77 -18.21
CA VAL A 487 -10.97 31.44 -16.98
C VAL A 487 -9.45 31.31 -16.84
N SER A 488 -8.89 30.15 -17.18
CA SER A 488 -7.45 29.93 -17.14
C SER A 488 -6.69 30.83 -18.13
N ASP A 489 -7.24 31.06 -19.32
CA ASP A 489 -6.68 32.00 -20.31
C ASP A 489 -6.66 33.44 -19.75
N VAL A 490 -7.73 33.89 -19.12
CA VAL A 490 -7.76 35.20 -18.45
C VAL A 490 -6.69 35.29 -17.36
N ILE A 491 -6.54 34.27 -16.51
CA ILE A 491 -5.49 34.26 -15.47
C ILE A 491 -4.11 34.37 -16.08
N ASN A 492 -3.81 33.67 -17.16
CA ASN A 492 -2.53 33.73 -17.85
C ASN A 492 -2.26 35.13 -18.42
N ARG A 493 -3.24 35.71 -19.09
CA ARG A 493 -3.14 37.09 -19.64
C ARG A 493 -2.94 38.12 -18.52
N CYS A 494 -3.60 37.97 -17.39
CA CYS A 494 -3.36 38.83 -16.22
C CYS A 494 -1.93 38.70 -15.69
N LYS A 495 -1.39 37.48 -15.65
CA LYS A 495 0.01 37.26 -15.23
C LYS A 495 1.02 37.84 -16.18
N GLU A 496 0.78 37.72 -17.48
CA GLU A 496 1.63 38.31 -18.54
C GLU A 496 1.60 39.87 -18.48
N ALA A 497 0.41 40.47 -18.42
CA ALA A 497 0.26 41.91 -18.33
C ALA A 497 0.93 42.49 -17.05
N ARG A 498 0.84 41.81 -15.89
CA ARG A 498 1.55 42.22 -14.68
C ARG A 498 3.06 42.16 -14.82
N ARG A 499 3.59 41.17 -15.53
CA ARG A 499 5.04 41.05 -15.79
C ARG A 499 5.55 42.20 -16.69
N GLU A 500 4.80 42.58 -17.72
CA GLU A 500 5.14 43.70 -18.59
C GLU A 500 5.18 45.06 -17.84
N VAL A 501 4.30 45.24 -16.86
CA VAL A 501 4.28 46.44 -16.00
C VAL A 501 5.46 46.50 -15.03
N VAL A 502 6.04 45.37 -14.63
CA VAL A 502 7.16 45.30 -13.66
C VAL A 502 8.51 45.40 -14.34
N TYR A 503 8.64 44.99 -15.61
CA TYR A 503 9.91 44.93 -16.33
C TYR A 503 9.99 45.93 -17.55
N GLY A 504 8.94 46.69 -17.87
CA GLY A 504 8.93 47.81 -18.80
C GLY A 504 8.98 49.14 -18.08
#